data_df37e9f34ff6af0557d1d7cb26201576
#
_entry.id   df37e9f34ff6af0557d1d7cb26201576
#
_cell.length_a   1.000
_cell.length_b   1.000
_cell.length_c   1.000
_cell.angle_alpha   90.00
_cell.angle_beta   90.00
_cell.angle_gamma   90.00
#
_symmetry.space_group_name_H-M   'P 1'
#
loop_
_entity.id
_entity.type
_entity.pdbx_description
1 polymer ?
#
loop_
_entity_poly.entity_id
_entity_poly.type
_entity_poly.pdbx_seq_one_letter_code
_entity_poly.pdbx_strand_id
1 'polypeptide(L)'
;HAGYYPGGKTMTMKVLFEKESYRILGAQIIGFDGVDKRIDVLATAIRAGIKAYELTELDLAYAPPYSSAKDPVNMAGYIIENMKNGIVKQWYYEEDETLPRDGSITLLDTRTPMEYSMGHAKGFINIPVDELRERIGELDRSKPVYVICQSGLRSYIASRILMGNGFDAYNFAGGFRFYDAVRNDKALNKKSTPCGMDD
;
A
#
# COMPACT_ATOMS: atom_id res chain seq x y z
N HIS A 1 -12.33 -3.23 -11.82
CA HIS A 1 -12.26 -3.22 -13.30
C HIS A 1 -10.81 -3.26 -13.75
N ALA A 2 -10.59 -3.71 -14.98
CA ALA A 2 -9.30 -3.51 -15.65
C ALA A 2 -9.07 -2.00 -15.83
N GLY A 3 -7.84 -1.53 -15.56
CA GLY A 3 -7.54 -0.08 -15.53
C GLY A 3 -7.78 0.65 -16.85
N TYR A 4 -7.81 -0.08 -17.98
CA TYR A 4 -8.12 0.42 -19.32
C TYR A 4 -9.62 0.39 -19.66
N TYR A 5 -10.45 -0.23 -18.83
CA TYR A 5 -11.89 -0.32 -19.11
C TYR A 5 -12.59 0.99 -18.73
N PRO A 6 -13.42 1.55 -19.61
CA PRO A 6 -14.11 2.81 -19.34
C PRO A 6 -14.97 2.75 -18.08
N GLY A 7 -14.85 3.76 -17.24
CA GLY A 7 -15.63 3.85 -15.99
C GLY A 7 -15.11 2.98 -14.84
N GLY A 8 -13.92 2.41 -14.96
CA GLY A 8 -13.29 1.63 -13.89
C GLY A 8 -13.22 2.42 -12.57
N LYS A 9 -13.61 1.78 -11.47
CA LYS A 9 -13.60 2.34 -10.12
C LYS A 9 -12.47 1.74 -9.30
N THR A 10 -11.86 2.56 -8.45
CA THR A 10 -10.84 2.10 -7.51
C THR A 10 -11.47 1.63 -6.22
N MET A 11 -10.85 0.65 -5.56
CA MET A 11 -11.15 0.25 -4.21
C MET A 11 -9.90 0.27 -3.34
N THR A 12 -10.09 0.36 -2.03
CA THR A 12 -9.04 0.17 -1.04
C THR A 12 -9.36 -1.08 -0.24
N MET A 13 -8.40 -1.99 -0.17
CA MET A 13 -8.54 -3.27 0.53
C MET A 13 -7.50 -3.35 1.65
N LYS A 14 -7.93 -3.81 2.82
CA LYS A 14 -7.06 -4.17 3.95
C LYS A 14 -7.30 -5.64 4.29
N VAL A 15 -6.24 -6.44 4.34
CA VAL A 15 -6.28 -7.83 4.80
C VAL A 15 -5.42 -7.95 6.04
N LEU A 16 -5.99 -8.46 7.12
CA LEU A 16 -5.29 -8.75 8.37
C LEU A 16 -4.97 -10.24 8.43
N PHE A 17 -3.73 -10.57 8.74
CA PHE A 17 -3.28 -11.95 8.86
C PHE A 17 -2.27 -12.12 9.99
N GLU A 18 -2.19 -13.32 10.53
CA GLU A 18 -1.24 -13.69 11.56
C GLU A 18 0.15 -13.89 10.93
N LYS A 19 1.16 -13.29 11.56
CA LYS A 19 2.51 -13.18 10.96
C LYS A 19 3.18 -14.53 10.73
N GLU A 20 3.05 -15.46 11.65
CA GLU A 20 3.74 -16.77 11.60
C GLU A 20 2.97 -17.79 10.76
N SER A 21 1.66 -17.89 10.95
CA SER A 21 0.81 -18.89 10.28
C SER A 21 0.25 -18.43 8.94
N TYR A 22 0.25 -17.11 8.68
CA TYR A 22 -0.42 -16.46 7.55
C TYR A 22 -1.94 -16.69 7.52
N ARG A 23 -2.55 -17.11 8.62
CA ARG A 23 -4.00 -17.25 8.73
C ARG A 23 -4.66 -15.90 8.59
N ILE A 24 -5.66 -15.79 7.69
CA ILE A 24 -6.43 -14.55 7.51
C ILE A 24 -7.30 -14.35 8.75
N LEU A 25 -7.17 -13.21 9.40
CA LEU A 25 -7.91 -12.82 10.61
C LEU A 25 -9.13 -11.95 10.29
N GLY A 26 -9.08 -11.22 9.18
CA GLY A 26 -10.16 -10.34 8.75
C GLY A 26 -9.79 -9.54 7.50
N ALA A 27 -10.80 -8.88 6.93
CA ALA A 27 -10.62 -8.00 5.80
C ALA A 27 -11.61 -6.84 5.83
N GLN A 28 -11.22 -5.72 5.24
CA GLN A 28 -12.08 -4.57 4.98
C GLN A 28 -11.86 -4.09 3.55
N ILE A 29 -12.94 -3.72 2.86
CA ILE A 29 -12.86 -3.15 1.52
C ILE A 29 -13.77 -1.93 1.45
N ILE A 30 -13.25 -0.84 0.89
CA ILE A 30 -13.98 0.39 0.63
C ILE A 30 -13.86 0.71 -0.85
N GLY A 31 -14.97 0.99 -1.51
CA GLY A 31 -15.02 1.31 -2.93
C GLY A 31 -16.44 1.52 -3.42
N PHE A 32 -16.59 1.84 -4.71
CA PHE A 32 -17.87 2.16 -5.32
C PHE A 32 -18.43 1.03 -6.18
N ASP A 33 -17.62 -0.01 -6.46
CA ASP A 33 -18.02 -1.11 -7.33
C ASP A 33 -17.22 -2.37 -7.06
N GLY A 34 -17.88 -3.54 -7.10
CA GLY A 34 -17.28 -4.86 -6.94
C GLY A 34 -16.68 -5.15 -5.57
N VAL A 35 -17.04 -4.39 -4.54
CA VAL A 35 -16.61 -4.58 -3.15
C VAL A 35 -17.24 -5.84 -2.57
N ASP A 36 -18.52 -6.03 -2.79
CA ASP A 36 -19.33 -7.18 -2.36
C ASP A 36 -18.71 -8.51 -2.81
N LYS A 37 -18.42 -8.64 -4.10
CA LYS A 37 -17.76 -9.84 -4.65
C LYS A 37 -16.47 -10.18 -3.92
N ARG A 38 -15.61 -9.18 -3.68
CA ARG A 38 -14.28 -9.42 -3.09
C ARG A 38 -14.33 -9.72 -1.61
N ILE A 39 -15.23 -9.07 -0.88
CA ILE A 39 -15.37 -9.34 0.55
C ILE A 39 -15.97 -10.74 0.78
N ASP A 40 -16.86 -11.22 -0.07
CA ASP A 40 -17.41 -12.57 0.01
C ASP A 40 -16.36 -13.63 -0.30
N VAL A 41 -15.47 -13.39 -1.27
CA VAL A 41 -14.31 -14.26 -1.53
C VAL A 41 -13.42 -14.35 -0.31
N LEU A 42 -13.09 -13.21 0.32
CA LEU A 42 -12.26 -13.18 1.52
C LEU A 42 -12.95 -13.84 2.73
N ALA A 43 -14.25 -13.62 2.91
CA ALA A 43 -15.03 -14.29 3.96
C ALA A 43 -15.03 -15.82 3.77
N THR A 44 -15.16 -16.28 2.54
CA THR A 44 -15.06 -17.70 2.18
C THR A 44 -13.66 -18.24 2.44
N ALA A 45 -12.62 -17.50 2.05
CA ALA A 45 -11.23 -17.88 2.30
C ALA A 45 -10.93 -18.02 3.80
N ILE A 46 -11.39 -17.07 4.63
CA ILE A 46 -11.29 -17.12 6.09
C ILE A 46 -11.96 -18.39 6.63
N ARG A 47 -13.20 -18.65 6.21
CA ARG A 47 -13.97 -19.82 6.67
C ARG A 47 -13.34 -21.15 6.23
N ALA A 48 -12.77 -21.20 5.04
CA ALA A 48 -12.08 -22.38 4.50
C ALA A 48 -10.67 -22.59 5.08
N GLY A 49 -10.14 -21.62 5.83
CA GLY A 49 -8.80 -21.68 6.40
C GLY A 49 -7.67 -21.47 5.38
N ILE A 50 -7.96 -20.83 4.24
CA ILE A 50 -6.97 -20.46 3.24
C ILE A 50 -6.01 -19.45 3.85
N LYS A 51 -4.71 -19.66 3.63
CA LYS A 51 -3.68 -18.72 4.10
C LYS A 51 -3.59 -17.51 3.19
N ALA A 52 -3.19 -16.38 3.75
CA ALA A 52 -3.20 -15.11 3.03
C ALA A 52 -2.35 -15.10 1.75
N TYR A 53 -1.23 -15.82 1.70
CA TYR A 53 -0.43 -15.96 0.49
C TYR A 53 -1.04 -16.93 -0.55
N GLU A 54 -1.90 -17.88 -0.13
CA GLU A 54 -2.59 -18.82 -1.02
C GLU A 54 -3.73 -18.14 -1.81
N LEU A 55 -4.09 -16.91 -1.47
CA LEU A 55 -5.00 -16.10 -2.29
C LEU A 55 -4.49 -15.90 -3.73
N THR A 56 -3.20 -16.09 -3.98
CA THR A 56 -2.59 -16.08 -5.31
C THR A 56 -3.08 -17.21 -6.21
N GLU A 57 -3.50 -18.33 -5.63
CA GLU A 57 -3.90 -19.56 -6.33
C GLU A 57 -5.39 -19.58 -6.72
N LEU A 58 -6.18 -18.59 -6.24
CA LEU A 58 -7.60 -18.51 -6.55
C LEU A 58 -7.81 -18.14 -8.03
N ASP A 59 -8.43 -19.05 -8.77
CA ASP A 59 -8.84 -18.81 -10.17
C ASP A 59 -10.22 -18.11 -10.18
N LEU A 60 -10.17 -16.79 -10.08
CA LEU A 60 -11.37 -15.96 -9.97
C LEU A 60 -11.91 -15.54 -11.34
N ALA A 61 -13.24 -15.52 -11.47
CA ALA A 61 -13.90 -15.12 -12.70
C ALA A 61 -13.44 -13.73 -13.16
N TYR A 62 -13.02 -13.64 -14.42
CA TYR A 62 -12.46 -12.43 -15.04
C TYR A 62 -13.18 -12.09 -16.36
N ALA A 63 -13.51 -10.83 -16.48
CA ALA A 63 -13.74 -10.13 -17.74
C ALA A 63 -13.47 -8.63 -17.52
N PRO A 64 -13.00 -7.86 -18.52
CA PRO A 64 -12.62 -6.45 -18.35
C PRO A 64 -13.64 -5.56 -17.63
N PRO A 65 -14.97 -5.72 -17.84
CA PRO A 65 -15.98 -4.94 -17.13
C PRO A 65 -16.06 -5.23 -15.63
N TYR A 66 -15.61 -6.39 -15.17
CA TYR A 66 -15.81 -6.86 -13.79
C TYR A 66 -14.52 -6.94 -12.98
N SER A 67 -13.41 -7.23 -13.63
CA SER A 67 -12.13 -7.39 -12.95
C SER A 67 -10.95 -7.23 -13.90
N SER A 68 -9.75 -7.11 -13.36
CA SER A 68 -8.50 -7.36 -14.09
C SER A 68 -8.14 -8.85 -14.01
N ALA A 69 -7.24 -9.33 -14.88
CA ALA A 69 -6.78 -10.73 -14.91
C ALA A 69 -6.23 -11.18 -13.54
N LYS A 70 -5.58 -10.28 -12.81
CA LYS A 70 -5.25 -10.44 -11.40
C LYS A 70 -6.26 -9.64 -10.59
N ASP A 71 -7.23 -10.33 -9.97
CA ASP A 71 -8.22 -9.69 -9.12
C ASP A 71 -7.53 -9.02 -7.91
N PRO A 72 -8.09 -7.95 -7.33
CA PRO A 72 -7.58 -7.36 -6.08
C PRO A 72 -7.33 -8.36 -4.96
N VAL A 73 -8.11 -9.44 -4.86
CA VAL A 73 -7.88 -10.53 -3.89
C VAL A 73 -6.57 -11.25 -4.20
N ASN A 74 -6.32 -11.60 -5.47
CA ASN A 74 -5.03 -12.19 -5.87
C ASN A 74 -3.88 -11.21 -5.61
N MET A 75 -4.07 -9.91 -5.90
CA MET A 75 -3.06 -8.90 -5.65
C MET A 75 -2.69 -8.78 -4.16
N ALA A 76 -3.67 -8.89 -3.25
CA ALA A 76 -3.39 -8.98 -1.81
C ALA A 76 -2.54 -10.21 -1.49
N GLY A 77 -2.86 -11.36 -2.07
CA GLY A 77 -2.07 -12.59 -1.95
C GLY A 77 -0.62 -12.39 -2.41
N TYR A 78 -0.39 -11.82 -3.59
CA TYR A 78 0.96 -11.54 -4.12
C TYR A 78 1.77 -10.59 -3.24
N ILE A 79 1.13 -9.56 -2.67
CA ILE A 79 1.80 -8.65 -1.74
C ILE A 79 2.25 -9.41 -0.50
N ILE A 80 1.38 -10.23 0.08
CA ILE A 80 1.68 -11.02 1.29
C ILE A 80 2.73 -12.10 1.00
N GLU A 81 2.66 -12.76 -0.13
CA GLU A 81 3.68 -13.71 -0.58
C GLU A 81 5.06 -13.06 -0.73
N ASN A 82 5.11 -11.86 -1.33
CA ASN A 82 6.35 -11.09 -1.42
C ASN A 82 6.91 -10.73 -0.04
N MET A 83 6.06 -10.40 0.93
CA MET A 83 6.47 -10.16 2.32
C MET A 83 7.02 -11.44 2.97
N LYS A 84 6.31 -12.57 2.81
CA LYS A 84 6.71 -13.90 3.30
C LYS A 84 8.09 -14.30 2.78
N ASN A 85 8.34 -14.05 1.52
CA ASN A 85 9.58 -14.41 0.83
C ASN A 85 10.71 -13.37 1.02
N GLY A 86 10.51 -12.35 1.84
CA GLY A 86 11.49 -11.29 2.07
C GLY A 86 11.79 -10.40 0.86
N ILE A 87 10.93 -10.47 -0.17
CA ILE A 87 11.08 -9.72 -1.43
C ILE A 87 10.77 -8.23 -1.22
N VAL A 88 9.89 -7.92 -0.27
CA VAL A 88 9.56 -6.56 0.13
C VAL A 88 9.39 -6.47 1.64
N LYS A 89 9.82 -5.36 2.21
CA LYS A 89 9.48 -4.96 3.58
C LYS A 89 8.41 -3.88 3.49
N GLN A 90 7.38 -3.98 4.32
CA GLN A 90 6.32 -2.97 4.41
C GLN A 90 6.52 -2.10 5.64
N TRP A 91 6.07 -0.85 5.54
CA TRP A 91 5.83 0.02 6.67
C TRP A 91 4.43 0.62 6.57
N TYR A 92 3.86 1.05 7.71
CA TYR A 92 2.45 1.38 7.85
C TYR A 92 2.25 2.79 8.39
N TYR A 93 1.05 3.33 8.23
CA TYR A 93 0.71 4.69 8.66
C TYR A 93 0.96 4.93 10.16
N GLU A 94 0.69 3.92 10.98
CA GLU A 94 0.87 3.98 12.43
C GLU A 94 2.33 4.21 12.85
N GLU A 95 3.28 3.84 11.99
CA GLU A 95 4.71 4.03 12.21
C GLU A 95 5.17 5.45 11.85
N ASP A 96 4.42 6.20 11.02
CA ASP A 96 4.83 7.51 10.51
C ASP A 96 5.16 8.51 11.63
N GLU A 97 4.37 8.53 12.71
CA GLU A 97 4.56 9.42 13.84
C GLU A 97 5.84 9.12 14.64
N THR A 98 6.34 7.89 14.55
CA THR A 98 7.54 7.41 15.26
C THR A 98 8.79 7.38 14.39
N LEU A 99 8.65 7.52 13.07
CA LEU A 99 9.81 7.57 12.17
C LEU A 99 10.69 8.78 12.48
N PRO A 100 12.01 8.60 12.59
CA PRO A 100 12.95 9.71 12.79
C PRO A 100 12.83 10.78 11.71
N ARG A 101 12.98 12.04 12.08
CA ARG A 101 13.04 13.19 11.16
C ARG A 101 14.37 13.96 11.31
N ASP A 102 15.36 13.31 11.92
CA ASP A 102 16.68 13.85 12.24
C ASP A 102 17.76 13.57 11.18
N GLY A 103 17.35 12.94 10.07
CA GLY A 103 18.23 12.56 8.97
C GLY A 103 18.93 11.20 9.16
N SER A 104 18.59 10.43 10.20
CA SER A 104 19.10 9.06 10.39
C SER A 104 18.48 8.05 9.41
N ILE A 105 17.37 8.41 8.77
CA ILE A 105 16.70 7.63 7.71
C ILE A 105 16.49 8.50 6.48
N THR A 106 16.23 7.86 5.34
CA THR A 106 15.79 8.53 4.12
C THR A 106 14.28 8.32 3.93
N LEU A 107 13.53 9.41 3.76
CA LEU A 107 12.12 9.40 3.44
C LEU A 107 11.98 9.77 1.96
N LEU A 108 11.56 8.82 1.12
CA LEU A 108 11.60 8.94 -0.34
C LEU A 108 10.20 8.88 -0.95
N ASP A 109 9.80 9.93 -1.65
CA ASP A 109 8.59 9.96 -2.49
C ASP A 109 8.96 9.73 -3.96
N THR A 110 8.44 8.66 -4.53
CA THR A 110 8.77 8.22 -5.90
C THR A 110 7.70 8.62 -6.93
N ARG A 111 6.82 9.55 -6.58
CA ARG A 111 5.85 10.15 -7.49
C ARG A 111 6.53 11.15 -8.42
N THR A 112 5.78 11.59 -9.44
CA THR A 112 6.26 12.67 -10.31
C THR A 112 6.45 13.97 -9.53
N PRO A 113 7.31 14.90 -10.01
CA PRO A 113 7.48 16.20 -9.37
C PRO A 113 6.17 16.98 -9.25
N MET A 114 5.28 16.84 -10.24
CA MET A 114 3.96 17.46 -10.22
C MET A 114 3.08 16.92 -9.10
N GLU A 115 2.98 15.58 -8.96
CA GLU A 115 2.22 14.97 -7.85
C GLU A 115 2.79 15.38 -6.49
N TYR A 116 4.12 15.43 -6.36
CA TYR A 116 4.80 15.85 -5.14
C TYR A 116 4.51 17.32 -4.78
N SER A 117 4.54 18.22 -5.77
CA SER A 117 4.26 19.65 -5.56
C SER A 117 2.82 19.95 -5.15
N MET A 118 1.87 19.10 -5.56
CA MET A 118 0.46 19.21 -5.16
C MET A 118 0.19 18.81 -3.70
N GLY A 119 1.15 18.15 -3.07
CA GLY A 119 1.11 17.73 -1.67
C GLY A 119 1.95 16.49 -1.44
N HIS A 120 2.66 16.44 -0.33
CA HIS A 120 3.54 15.30 0.03
C HIS A 120 3.60 15.08 1.53
N ALA A 121 4.09 13.94 1.95
CA ALA A 121 4.31 13.63 3.36
C ALA A 121 5.51 14.43 3.89
N LYS A 122 5.40 14.93 5.11
CA LYS A 122 6.41 15.81 5.71
C LYS A 122 7.78 15.13 5.80
N GLY A 123 8.80 15.80 5.28
CA GLY A 123 10.20 15.36 5.36
C GLY A 123 10.62 14.39 4.24
N PHE A 124 9.71 14.05 3.32
CA PHE A 124 10.05 13.24 2.16
C PHE A 124 10.76 14.06 1.09
N ILE A 125 11.81 13.50 0.51
CA ILE A 125 12.47 14.02 -0.70
C ILE A 125 11.85 13.36 -1.93
N ASN A 126 11.92 14.02 -3.09
CA ASN A 126 11.34 13.48 -4.32
C ASN A 126 12.41 13.00 -5.30
N ILE A 127 12.39 11.71 -5.61
CA ILE A 127 13.08 11.13 -6.76
C ILE A 127 12.06 10.23 -7.47
N PRO A 128 11.56 10.63 -8.65
CA PRO A 128 10.64 9.80 -9.43
C PRO A 128 11.19 8.40 -9.68
N VAL A 129 10.32 7.39 -9.65
CA VAL A 129 10.75 6.00 -9.84
C VAL A 129 11.51 5.78 -11.16
N ASP A 130 11.14 6.53 -12.20
CA ASP A 130 11.77 6.44 -13.53
C ASP A 130 13.20 7.00 -13.54
N GLU A 131 13.50 7.95 -12.66
CA GLU A 131 14.83 8.56 -12.51
C GLU A 131 15.69 7.86 -11.43
N LEU A 132 15.09 6.99 -10.61
CA LEU A 132 15.73 6.46 -9.42
C LEU A 132 17.03 5.70 -9.72
N ARG A 133 17.10 4.96 -10.83
CA ARG A 133 18.33 4.21 -11.20
C ARG A 133 19.51 5.12 -11.49
N GLU A 134 19.26 6.26 -12.11
CA GLU A 134 20.30 7.23 -12.47
C GLU A 134 20.71 8.07 -11.26
N ARG A 135 19.75 8.32 -10.36
CA ARG A 135 19.92 9.19 -9.20
C ARG A 135 20.14 8.44 -7.88
N ILE A 136 20.31 7.13 -7.93
CA ILE A 136 20.47 6.31 -6.72
C ILE A 136 21.71 6.70 -5.89
N GLY A 137 22.73 7.29 -6.54
CA GLY A 137 23.92 7.82 -5.89
C GLY A 137 23.68 9.06 -5.00
N GLU A 138 22.51 9.70 -5.09
CA GLU A 138 22.11 10.79 -4.20
C GLU A 138 21.70 10.28 -2.80
N LEU A 139 21.43 8.97 -2.67
CA LEU A 139 20.98 8.35 -1.45
C LEU A 139 22.13 7.73 -0.67
N ASP A 140 22.09 7.88 0.65
CA ASP A 140 23.04 7.27 1.57
C ASP A 140 22.64 5.82 1.85
N ARG A 141 23.46 4.87 1.35
CA ARG A 141 23.21 3.42 1.50
C ARG A 141 23.26 2.93 2.94
N SER A 142 23.91 3.65 3.83
CA SER A 142 23.99 3.30 5.25
C SER A 142 22.70 3.56 6.02
N LYS A 143 21.75 4.29 5.41
CA LYS A 143 20.47 4.67 6.02
C LYS A 143 19.32 3.83 5.49
N PRO A 144 18.38 3.39 6.35
CA PRO A 144 17.13 2.82 5.89
C PRO A 144 16.34 3.81 5.03
N VAL A 145 15.69 3.30 3.97
CA VAL A 145 14.90 4.12 3.03
C VAL A 145 13.42 3.75 3.13
N TYR A 146 12.60 4.69 3.57
CA TYR A 146 11.14 4.55 3.65
C TYR A 146 10.50 5.19 2.42
N VAL A 147 9.89 4.36 1.58
CA VAL A 147 9.46 4.76 0.24
C VAL A 147 7.95 4.87 0.16
N ILE A 148 7.47 5.95 -0.44
CA ILE A 148 6.04 6.18 -0.72
C ILE A 148 5.82 6.51 -2.20
N CYS A 149 4.66 6.15 -2.73
CA CYS A 149 4.15 6.65 -4.00
C CYS A 149 2.64 6.86 -3.92
N GLN A 150 1.93 7.04 -5.01
CA GLN A 150 0.49 7.35 -4.99
C GLN A 150 -0.38 6.20 -4.44
N SER A 151 -0.07 4.92 -4.78
CA SER A 151 -0.92 3.77 -4.46
C SER A 151 -0.17 2.52 -3.98
N GLY A 152 1.18 2.56 -3.92
CA GLY A 152 2.02 1.45 -3.46
C GLY A 152 2.81 0.71 -4.56
N LEU A 153 2.41 0.81 -5.85
CA LEU A 153 3.10 0.07 -6.94
C LEU A 153 4.47 0.67 -7.29
N ARG A 154 4.54 1.98 -7.55
CA ARG A 154 5.83 2.65 -7.89
C ARG A 154 6.82 2.56 -6.73
N SER A 155 6.35 2.71 -5.49
CA SER A 155 7.19 2.55 -4.30
C SER A 155 7.63 1.10 -4.08
N TYR A 156 6.81 0.11 -4.44
CA TYR A 156 7.25 -1.29 -4.49
C TYR A 156 8.39 -1.48 -5.50
N ILE A 157 8.24 -0.97 -6.73
CA ILE A 157 9.30 -1.04 -7.77
C ILE A 157 10.57 -0.34 -7.27
N ALA A 158 10.44 0.85 -6.69
CA ALA A 158 11.55 1.61 -6.12
C ALA A 158 12.25 0.83 -4.99
N SER A 159 11.49 0.24 -4.08
CA SER A 159 12.06 -0.60 -3.01
C SER A 159 12.83 -1.79 -3.57
N ARG A 160 12.34 -2.42 -4.66
CA ARG A 160 13.05 -3.51 -5.35
C ARG A 160 14.36 -3.04 -6.00
N ILE A 161 14.35 -1.85 -6.62
CA ILE A 161 15.58 -1.24 -7.19
C ILE A 161 16.57 -0.98 -6.07
N LEU A 162 16.14 -0.36 -4.97
CA LEU A 162 16.98 -0.05 -3.81
C LEU A 162 17.56 -1.30 -3.17
N MET A 163 16.73 -2.30 -2.86
CA MET A 163 17.19 -3.57 -2.28
C MET A 163 18.18 -4.30 -3.19
N GLY A 164 17.94 -4.30 -4.51
CA GLY A 164 18.89 -4.85 -5.50
C GLY A 164 20.23 -4.13 -5.56
N ASN A 165 20.30 -2.90 -5.05
CA ASN A 165 21.53 -2.10 -4.92
C ASN A 165 22.07 -2.06 -3.48
N GLY A 166 21.59 -2.92 -2.60
CA GLY A 166 22.09 -3.09 -1.24
C GLY A 166 21.59 -2.08 -0.21
N PHE A 167 20.48 -1.38 -0.49
CA PHE A 167 19.80 -0.54 0.50
C PHE A 167 18.83 -1.35 1.35
N ASP A 168 18.62 -0.93 2.58
CA ASP A 168 17.54 -1.39 3.42
C ASP A 168 16.28 -0.55 3.14
N ALA A 169 15.34 -1.06 2.31
CA ALA A 169 14.21 -0.29 1.81
C ALA A 169 12.86 -0.88 2.24
N TYR A 170 11.93 0.03 2.57
CA TYR A 170 10.58 -0.27 3.07
C TYR A 170 9.53 0.41 2.21
N ASN A 171 8.53 -0.34 1.74
CA ASN A 171 7.42 0.16 0.93
C ASN A 171 6.23 0.57 1.79
N PHE A 172 5.66 1.75 1.59
CA PHE A 172 4.46 2.18 2.30
C PHE A 172 3.22 1.42 1.84
N ALA A 173 2.55 0.76 2.78
CA ALA A 173 1.29 0.07 2.52
C ALA A 173 0.14 1.07 2.32
N GLY A 174 -0.41 1.15 1.09
CA GLY A 174 -1.56 1.99 0.76
C GLY A 174 -1.25 3.27 -0.05
N GLY A 175 0.00 3.72 -0.07
CA GLY A 175 0.44 4.90 -0.83
C GLY A 175 -0.08 6.24 -0.27
N PHE A 176 0.35 7.34 -0.89
CA PHE A 176 0.06 8.71 -0.44
C PHE A 176 -1.44 9.00 -0.39
N ARG A 177 -2.24 8.42 -1.29
CA ARG A 177 -3.69 8.59 -1.26
C ARG A 177 -4.30 8.10 0.07
N PHE A 178 -3.84 6.95 0.57
CA PHE A 178 -4.27 6.44 1.87
C PHE A 178 -3.70 7.27 3.02
N TYR A 179 -2.42 7.61 2.95
CA TYR A 179 -1.74 8.46 3.92
C TYR A 179 -2.47 9.80 4.13
N ASP A 180 -2.78 10.48 3.02
CA ASP A 180 -3.46 11.78 3.05
C ASP A 180 -4.90 11.68 3.56
N ALA A 181 -5.63 10.63 3.16
CA ALA A 181 -6.99 10.37 3.64
C ALA A 181 -7.03 10.18 5.16
N VAL A 182 -6.14 9.37 5.73
CA VAL A 182 -6.07 9.15 7.19
C VAL A 182 -5.64 10.41 7.93
N ARG A 183 -4.67 11.16 7.38
CA ARG A 183 -4.23 12.43 7.96
C ARG A 183 -5.34 13.46 8.00
N ASN A 184 -6.12 13.58 6.92
CA ASN A 184 -7.24 14.52 6.83
C ASN A 184 -8.37 14.11 7.78
N ASP A 185 -8.69 12.83 7.89
CA ASP A 185 -9.68 12.31 8.83
C ASP A 185 -9.28 12.61 10.28
N LYS A 186 -8.03 12.31 10.65
CA LYS A 186 -7.50 12.69 11.98
C LYS A 186 -7.59 14.19 12.27
N ALA A 187 -7.39 15.03 11.25
CA ALA A 187 -7.50 16.49 11.38
C ALA A 187 -8.95 16.95 11.56
N LEU A 188 -9.91 16.30 10.89
CA LEU A 188 -11.34 16.55 11.03
C LEU A 188 -11.85 16.09 12.41
N ASN A 189 -11.47 14.90 12.83
CA ASN A 189 -11.89 14.31 14.11
C ASN A 189 -11.35 15.07 15.34
N LYS A 190 -10.26 15.81 15.20
CA LYS A 190 -9.80 16.74 16.24
C LYS A 190 -10.73 17.96 16.42
N LYS A 191 -11.63 18.22 15.48
CA LYS A 191 -12.56 19.35 15.45
C LYS A 191 -14.00 18.95 15.72
N SER A 192 -14.32 17.66 15.74
CA SER A 192 -15.67 17.15 16.00
C SER A 192 -15.72 16.50 17.38
N THR A 193 -16.72 16.89 18.17
CA THR A 193 -17.12 16.10 19.33
C THR A 193 -17.63 14.73 18.89
N PRO A 194 -17.37 13.65 19.66
CA PRO A 194 -17.86 12.31 19.30
C PRO A 194 -19.38 12.31 19.22
N CYS A 195 -19.92 11.88 18.10
CA CYS A 195 -21.34 11.55 17.85
C CYS A 195 -22.36 12.11 18.83
N GLY A 196 -22.92 13.31 18.56
CA GLY A 196 -24.22 13.70 19.09
C GLY A 196 -24.32 13.91 20.61
N MET A 197 -23.22 14.10 21.29
CA MET A 197 -23.18 14.55 22.68
C MET A 197 -22.70 16.00 22.70
N ASP A 198 -23.51 16.88 22.12
CA ASP A 198 -23.45 18.30 22.48
C ASP A 198 -24.28 18.45 23.75
N ASP A 199 -23.65 18.96 24.84
CA ASP A 199 -24.29 19.35 26.09
C ASP A 199 -25.27 20.49 25.87
#